data_0592370508b93779b7eccc67558d491d
#
_entry.id   0592370508b93779b7eccc67558d491d
#
_cell.length_a   1.000
_cell.length_b   1.000
_cell.length_c   1.000
_cell.angle_alpha   90.00
_cell.angle_beta   90.00
_cell.angle_gamma   90.00
#
_symmetry.space_group_name_H-M   'P 1'
#
loop_
_entity.id
_entity.type
_entity.pdbx_description
1 polymer ?
#
loop_
_entity_poly.entity_id
_entity_poly.type
_entity_poly.pdbx_seq_one_letter_code
_entity_poly.pdbx_strand_id
1 'polypeptide(L)'
;IAAAMHTTPAYLMGWTEEREPVGQKDVALSDAVTLHRIPVLGRIAAGAPIYAEENIEGYTYTALNGGNEYFGLRVHGDSMNAAGIWDGYTVIVRRQDVVEEGQIAVCLIDGQDATLKRVSQEGNIVTLMPQSTNPEHKPFVFDITKTQVKILGLVVRAEFSLV
;
A
#
# COMPACT_ATOMS: atom_id res chain seq x y z
N ILE A 1 33.58 -15.11 -34.92
CA ILE A 1 34.77 -14.78 -35.10
C ILE A 1 34.95 -13.26 -34.97
N ALA A 2 35.28 -12.85 -33.80
CA ALA A 2 35.32 -11.45 -33.44
C ALA A 2 36.35 -10.65 -34.23
N ALA A 3 37.54 -11.24 -34.47
CA ALA A 3 38.59 -10.59 -35.21
C ALA A 3 38.26 -10.32 -36.68
N ALA A 4 37.56 -11.22 -37.36
CA ALA A 4 37.12 -11.05 -38.75
C ALA A 4 36.08 -9.93 -38.91
N MET A 5 35.43 -9.60 -37.86
CA MET A 5 34.43 -8.52 -37.79
C MET A 5 35.03 -7.23 -37.23
N HIS A 6 36.34 -7.19 -37.05
CA HIS A 6 37.03 -6.11 -36.34
C HIS A 6 36.42 -5.81 -34.99
N THR A 7 35.94 -6.85 -34.34
CA THR A 7 35.24 -6.76 -33.07
C THR A 7 35.94 -7.63 -32.05
N THR A 8 35.85 -7.23 -30.83
CA THR A 8 36.23 -8.04 -29.69
C THR A 8 35.10 -9.03 -29.36
N PRO A 9 35.32 -10.05 -28.55
CA PRO A 9 34.23 -10.85 -28.02
C PRO A 9 33.12 -10.00 -27.41
N ALA A 10 33.48 -8.88 -26.84
CA ALA A 10 32.50 -7.91 -26.32
C ALA A 10 31.57 -7.39 -27.42
N TYR A 11 32.07 -7.16 -28.62
CA TYR A 11 31.22 -6.77 -29.74
C TYR A 11 30.18 -7.84 -30.08
N LEU A 12 30.64 -9.10 -30.19
CA LEU A 12 29.71 -10.21 -30.45
C LEU A 12 28.67 -10.42 -29.37
N MET A 13 28.97 -10.00 -28.17
CA MET A 13 28.04 -9.97 -27.03
C MET A 13 27.18 -8.70 -27.01
N GLY A 14 27.29 -7.85 -28.03
CA GLY A 14 26.58 -6.57 -28.10
C GLY A 14 27.38 -5.37 -27.58
N TRP A 15 28.66 -5.56 -27.26
CA TRP A 15 29.57 -4.49 -26.88
C TRP A 15 30.54 -4.20 -28.04
N THR A 16 30.66 -2.95 -28.40
CA THR A 16 31.53 -2.54 -29.49
C THR A 16 32.01 -1.11 -29.25
N GLU A 17 33.26 -0.85 -29.60
CA GLU A 17 33.78 0.50 -29.56
C GLU A 17 33.14 1.42 -30.61
N GLU A 18 32.56 0.82 -31.66
CA GLU A 18 31.87 1.54 -32.71
C GLU A 18 30.37 1.71 -32.46
N ARG A 19 29.83 0.92 -31.53
CA ARG A 19 28.49 1.22 -31.05
C ARG A 19 28.61 2.42 -30.10
N GLU A 20 28.04 3.50 -30.54
CA GLU A 20 27.58 4.47 -29.59
C GLU A 20 27.08 3.67 -28.37
N PRO A 21 27.59 3.88 -27.17
CA PRO A 21 26.95 3.30 -26.01
C PRO A 21 25.49 3.64 -26.19
N VAL A 22 24.65 2.60 -26.33
CA VAL A 22 23.20 2.76 -26.34
C VAL A 22 22.96 3.74 -25.23
N GLY A 23 22.63 5.00 -25.65
CA GLY A 23 22.82 6.11 -24.76
C GLY A 23 22.38 5.66 -23.39
N GLN A 24 23.30 5.54 -22.48
CA GLN A 24 23.00 6.13 -21.24
C GLN A 24 22.54 7.53 -21.66
N LYS A 25 21.25 7.66 -22.03
CA LYS A 25 20.55 8.82 -21.64
C LYS A 25 20.93 8.88 -20.17
N ASP A 26 21.83 9.77 -19.88
CA ASP A 26 21.92 10.27 -18.55
C ASP A 26 20.45 10.54 -18.24
N VAL A 27 19.84 9.58 -17.60
CA VAL A 27 18.60 9.85 -16.86
C VAL A 27 19.15 10.87 -15.91
N ALA A 28 18.97 12.11 -16.33
CA ALA A 28 19.38 13.21 -15.51
C ALA A 28 18.72 12.90 -14.18
N LEU A 29 19.52 12.59 -13.20
CA LEU A 29 19.11 12.42 -11.79
C LEU A 29 18.56 13.76 -11.26
N SER A 30 18.02 14.57 -12.17
CA SER A 30 17.41 15.86 -11.87
C SER A 30 16.04 15.73 -11.22
N ASP A 31 15.42 14.55 -11.29
CA ASP A 31 14.23 14.25 -10.52
C ASP A 31 14.65 13.52 -9.25
N ALA A 32 15.22 14.26 -8.31
CA ALA A 32 15.43 13.78 -6.97
C ALA A 32 14.07 13.33 -6.41
N VAL A 33 13.88 12.02 -6.31
CA VAL A 33 12.67 11.45 -5.69
C VAL A 33 12.67 11.89 -4.24
N THR A 34 11.73 12.73 -3.88
CA THR A 34 11.56 13.14 -2.49
C THR A 34 10.90 11.99 -1.74
N LEU A 35 11.61 11.45 -0.75
CA LEU A 35 11.07 10.45 0.16
C LEU A 35 10.46 11.14 1.38
N HIS A 36 9.21 10.83 1.65
CA HIS A 36 8.49 11.30 2.83
C HIS A 36 8.46 10.21 3.89
N ARG A 37 8.88 10.56 5.10
CA ARG A 37 8.77 9.68 6.26
C ARG A 37 7.34 9.69 6.76
N ILE A 38 6.71 8.51 6.86
CA ILE A 38 5.34 8.36 7.35
C ILE A 38 5.30 7.41 8.55
N PRO A 39 4.42 7.65 9.54
CA PRO A 39 4.26 6.75 10.67
C PRO A 39 3.61 5.44 10.25
N VAL A 40 4.06 4.34 10.84
CA VAL A 40 3.43 3.03 10.74
C VAL A 40 2.69 2.76 12.05
N LEU A 41 1.38 2.61 11.95
CA LEU A 41 0.52 2.29 13.07
C LEU A 41 0.42 0.78 13.21
N GLY A 42 0.57 0.27 14.42
CA GLY A 42 0.42 -1.14 14.71
C GLY A 42 -1.05 -1.50 14.91
N ARG A 43 -1.71 -0.76 15.74
CA ARG A 43 -3.13 -0.91 16.04
C ARG A 43 -3.75 0.45 16.24
N ILE A 44 -4.95 0.63 15.72
CA ILE A 44 -5.72 1.85 15.97
C ILE A 44 -6.74 1.49 17.05
N ALA A 45 -6.45 1.91 18.27
CA ALA A 45 -7.29 1.63 19.41
C ALA A 45 -8.52 2.56 19.46
N ALA A 46 -9.61 2.03 19.95
CA ALA A 46 -10.83 2.78 20.17
C ALA A 46 -10.60 3.94 21.17
N GLY A 47 -11.15 5.11 20.86
CA GLY A 47 -11.15 6.27 21.74
C GLY A 47 -9.85 7.07 21.81
N ALA A 48 -8.75 6.59 21.24
CA ALA A 48 -7.50 7.34 21.12
C ALA A 48 -7.43 8.09 19.78
N PRO A 49 -6.71 9.21 19.69
CA PRO A 49 -6.37 9.81 18.41
C PRO A 49 -5.61 8.82 17.55
N ILE A 50 -5.95 8.70 16.27
CA ILE A 50 -5.36 7.71 15.35
C ILE A 50 -3.82 7.79 15.35
N TYR A 51 -3.29 8.99 15.44
CA TYR A 51 -1.85 9.27 15.41
C TYR A 51 -1.25 9.52 16.81
N ALA A 52 -1.87 8.98 17.84
CA ALA A 52 -1.26 8.97 19.17
C ALA A 52 0.05 8.18 19.13
N GLU A 53 1.05 8.60 19.89
CA GLU A 53 2.36 7.94 19.92
C GLU A 53 2.27 6.46 20.28
N GLU A 54 1.31 6.09 21.10
CA GLU A 54 1.02 4.73 21.53
C GLU A 54 0.57 3.80 20.40
N ASN A 55 0.06 4.37 19.28
CA ASN A 55 -0.34 3.63 18.09
C ASN A 55 0.81 3.46 17.09
N ILE A 56 1.90 4.23 17.24
CA ILE A 56 3.02 4.23 16.30
C ILE A 56 4.01 3.12 16.67
N GLU A 57 4.16 2.12 15.80
CA GLU A 57 5.16 1.06 15.93
C GLU A 57 6.50 1.44 15.29
N GLY A 58 6.51 2.35 14.35
CA GLY A 58 7.69 2.73 13.61
C GLY A 58 7.39 3.69 12.48
N TYR A 59 8.28 3.73 11.51
CA TYR A 59 8.17 4.62 10.37
C TYR A 59 8.60 3.90 9.10
N THR A 60 8.01 4.27 7.97
CA THR A 60 8.45 3.89 6.64
C THR A 60 8.59 5.12 5.75
N TYR A 61 9.00 4.91 4.51
CA TYR A 61 9.19 5.99 3.55
C TYR A 61 8.30 5.77 2.32
N THR A 62 7.79 6.86 1.78
CA THR A 62 7.04 6.83 0.54
C THR A 62 7.54 7.92 -0.40
N ALA A 63 7.57 7.62 -1.70
CA ALA A 63 7.82 8.57 -2.76
C ALA A 63 6.51 9.20 -3.30
N LEU A 64 5.37 8.86 -2.73
CA LEU A 64 4.08 9.43 -3.12
C LEU A 64 4.02 10.91 -2.72
N ASN A 65 3.58 11.74 -3.65
CA ASN A 65 3.40 13.17 -3.39
C ASN A 65 2.37 13.38 -2.27
N GLY A 66 2.62 14.33 -1.38
CA GLY A 66 1.73 14.61 -0.25
C GLY A 66 2.00 13.73 0.97
N GLY A 67 3.26 13.51 1.32
CA GLY A 67 3.69 12.60 2.40
C GLY A 67 2.86 12.65 3.69
N ASN A 68 2.43 13.84 4.12
CA ASN A 68 1.58 14.00 5.31
C ASN A 68 0.15 13.47 5.14
N GLU A 69 -0.27 13.15 3.91
CA GLU A 69 -1.57 12.56 3.60
C GLU A 69 -1.56 11.04 3.73
N TYR A 70 -0.42 10.44 4.07
CA TYR A 70 -0.25 9.00 4.15
C TYR A 70 0.13 8.54 5.55
N PHE A 71 -0.23 7.31 5.85
CA PHE A 71 0.29 6.56 6.98
C PHE A 71 0.42 5.08 6.60
N GLY A 72 1.27 4.37 7.32
CA GLY A 72 1.34 2.91 7.25
C GLY A 72 0.44 2.29 8.31
N LEU A 73 -0.12 1.12 8.01
CA LEU A 73 -0.83 0.30 8.99
C LEU A 73 -0.30 -1.13 8.92
N ARG A 74 0.07 -1.67 10.08
CA ARG A 74 0.46 -3.07 10.21
C ARG A 74 -0.77 -3.98 10.05
N VAL A 75 -0.66 -4.95 9.17
CA VAL A 75 -1.73 -5.91 8.91
C VAL A 75 -1.65 -7.05 9.91
N HIS A 76 -2.78 -7.37 10.50
CA HIS A 76 -2.97 -8.51 11.39
C HIS A 76 -4.05 -9.43 10.85
N GLY A 77 -3.76 -10.74 10.83
CA GLY A 77 -4.69 -11.76 10.38
C GLY A 77 -4.69 -11.98 8.86
N ASP A 78 -5.61 -12.81 8.42
CA ASP A 78 -5.65 -13.38 7.08
C ASP A 78 -6.89 -12.95 6.27
N SER A 79 -7.65 -11.97 6.76
CA SER A 79 -8.93 -11.57 6.12
C SER A 79 -8.78 -10.97 4.73
N MET A 80 -7.57 -10.60 4.30
CA MET A 80 -7.27 -9.99 3.01
C MET A 80 -6.16 -10.73 2.24
N ASN A 81 -5.82 -11.95 2.61
CA ASN A 81 -4.72 -12.70 2.03
C ASN A 81 -4.96 -13.04 0.54
N ALA A 82 -6.21 -13.25 0.13
CA ALA A 82 -6.56 -13.47 -1.29
C ALA A 82 -6.44 -12.20 -2.16
N ALA A 83 -6.33 -11.03 -1.53
CA ALA A 83 -5.97 -9.78 -2.18
C ALA A 83 -4.44 -9.54 -2.23
N GLY A 84 -3.64 -10.49 -1.76
CA GLY A 84 -2.19 -10.37 -1.66
C GLY A 84 -1.72 -9.56 -0.44
N ILE A 85 -2.58 -9.33 0.52
CA ILE A 85 -2.27 -8.59 1.75
C ILE A 85 -2.25 -9.58 2.91
N TRP A 86 -1.04 -9.91 3.36
CA TRP A 86 -0.81 -10.96 4.34
C TRP A 86 -0.55 -10.41 5.74
N ASP A 87 -0.71 -11.25 6.73
CA ASP A 87 -0.33 -10.96 8.11
C ASP A 87 1.13 -10.47 8.18
N GLY A 88 1.38 -9.41 8.96
CA GLY A 88 2.71 -8.81 9.09
C GLY A 88 3.09 -7.81 7.98
N TYR A 89 2.32 -7.70 6.89
CA TYR A 89 2.54 -6.66 5.89
C TYR A 89 2.27 -5.27 6.47
N THR A 90 2.83 -4.27 5.83
CA THR A 90 2.45 -2.87 6.05
C THR A 90 1.68 -2.38 4.82
N VAL A 91 0.48 -1.89 5.02
CA VAL A 91 -0.25 -1.19 3.96
C VAL A 91 -0.01 0.31 4.05
N ILE A 92 0.21 0.95 2.91
CA ILE A 92 0.30 2.40 2.80
C ILE A 92 -1.10 2.91 2.50
N VAL A 93 -1.56 3.81 3.33
CA VAL A 93 -2.94 4.30 3.34
C VAL A 93 -2.93 5.80 3.08
N ARG A 94 -3.66 6.23 2.06
CA ARG A 94 -3.94 7.64 1.83
C ARG A 94 -5.14 8.06 2.67
N ARG A 95 -4.98 9.11 3.46
CA ARG A 95 -6.05 9.66 4.32
C ARG A 95 -7.16 10.22 3.47
N GLN A 96 -8.33 9.66 3.58
CA GLN A 96 -9.57 10.15 2.99
C GLN A 96 -10.75 9.49 3.68
N ASP A 97 -11.89 10.12 3.65
CA ASP A 97 -13.11 9.67 4.30
C ASP A 97 -14.13 9.04 3.33
N VAL A 98 -13.79 9.02 2.04
CA VAL A 98 -14.60 8.42 0.98
C VAL A 98 -13.71 7.54 0.10
N VAL A 99 -14.23 6.40 -0.32
CA VAL A 99 -13.61 5.50 -1.31
C VAL A 99 -14.63 5.12 -2.37
N GLU A 100 -14.13 4.71 -3.53
CA GLU A 100 -14.96 4.23 -4.62
C GLU A 100 -15.40 2.77 -4.38
N GLU A 101 -16.44 2.38 -5.08
CA GLU A 101 -16.97 1.01 -5.04
C GLU A 101 -15.87 -0.03 -5.27
N GLY A 102 -15.77 -0.98 -4.36
CA GLY A 102 -14.85 -2.09 -4.46
C GLY A 102 -13.39 -1.77 -4.09
N GLN A 103 -13.06 -0.56 -3.68
CA GLN A 103 -11.71 -0.22 -3.20
C GLN A 103 -11.44 -0.81 -1.82
N ILE A 104 -10.16 -1.05 -1.52
CA ILE A 104 -9.73 -1.54 -0.22
C ILE A 104 -9.44 -0.34 0.69
N ALA A 105 -10.08 -0.32 1.83
CA ALA A 105 -9.97 0.77 2.79
C ALA A 105 -9.72 0.27 4.21
N VAL A 106 -9.18 1.16 5.01
CA VAL A 106 -9.14 1.03 6.47
C VAL A 106 -10.40 1.67 7.03
N CYS A 107 -11.19 0.90 7.73
CA CYS A 107 -12.48 1.30 8.29
C CYS A 107 -12.49 1.15 9.81
N LEU A 108 -13.19 2.05 10.48
CA LEU A 108 -13.46 2.03 11.92
C LEU A 108 -14.96 1.87 12.11
N ILE A 109 -15.36 0.89 12.91
CA ILE A 109 -16.77 0.57 13.15
C ILE A 109 -17.10 0.94 14.60
N ASP A 110 -18.06 1.85 14.79
CA ASP A 110 -18.48 2.36 16.11
C ASP A 110 -17.31 2.81 17.00
N GLY A 111 -16.25 3.38 16.37
CA GLY A 111 -15.07 3.81 17.08
C GLY A 111 -14.20 2.68 17.65
N GLN A 112 -14.47 1.43 17.29
CA GLN A 112 -13.71 0.27 17.72
C GLN A 112 -12.41 0.09 16.88
N ASP A 113 -11.79 -1.07 16.98
CA ASP A 113 -10.57 -1.38 16.25
C ASP A 113 -10.73 -1.21 14.73
N ALA A 114 -9.72 -0.68 14.09
CA ALA A 114 -9.70 -0.53 12.65
C ALA A 114 -9.60 -1.89 11.94
N THR A 115 -10.31 -2.01 10.85
CA THR A 115 -10.29 -3.19 9.97
C THR A 115 -9.98 -2.82 8.53
N LEU A 116 -9.33 -3.74 7.82
CA LEU A 116 -8.99 -3.63 6.41
C LEU A 116 -9.94 -4.50 5.60
N LYS A 117 -10.72 -3.90 4.73
CA LYS A 117 -11.73 -4.61 3.91
C LYS A 117 -11.92 -3.92 2.56
N ARG A 118 -12.49 -4.65 1.62
CA ARG A 118 -13.05 -4.07 0.41
C ARG A 118 -14.41 -3.48 0.72
N VAL A 119 -14.62 -2.23 0.33
CA VAL A 119 -15.83 -1.46 0.67
C VAL A 119 -16.78 -1.45 -0.52
N SER A 120 -18.05 -1.69 -0.24
CA SER A 120 -19.17 -1.51 -1.14
C SER A 120 -20.27 -0.74 -0.40
N GLN A 121 -20.92 0.18 -1.10
CA GLN A 121 -22.02 0.94 -0.51
C GLN A 121 -23.20 1.05 -1.47
N GLU A 122 -24.36 0.66 -1.00
CA GLU A 122 -25.63 0.83 -1.70
C GLU A 122 -26.63 1.54 -0.79
N GLY A 123 -26.90 2.81 -1.09
CA GLY A 123 -27.74 3.66 -0.24
C GLY A 123 -27.17 3.78 1.18
N ASN A 124 -27.95 3.35 2.16
CA ASN A 124 -27.54 3.36 3.57
C ASN A 124 -26.87 2.05 4.02
N ILE A 125 -26.66 1.11 3.13
CA ILE A 125 -26.02 -0.17 3.45
C ILE A 125 -24.56 -0.12 3.00
N VAL A 126 -23.66 -0.32 3.95
CA VAL A 126 -22.23 -0.50 3.71
C VAL A 126 -21.88 -1.96 3.96
N THR A 127 -21.23 -2.56 2.99
CA THR A 127 -20.69 -3.91 3.07
C THR A 127 -19.18 -3.87 3.09
N LEU A 128 -18.59 -4.45 4.12
CA LEU A 128 -17.14 -4.64 4.26
C LEU A 128 -16.82 -6.09 3.93
N MET A 129 -16.23 -6.29 2.75
CA MET A 129 -15.96 -7.62 2.22
C MET A 129 -14.52 -8.03 2.50
N PRO A 130 -14.28 -9.17 3.19
CA PRO A 130 -12.98 -9.80 3.24
C PRO A 130 -12.62 -10.39 1.87
N GLN A 131 -11.33 -10.49 1.61
CA GLN A 131 -10.79 -11.29 0.51
C GLN A 131 -9.82 -12.31 1.08
N SER A 132 -10.35 -13.43 1.52
CA SER A 132 -9.59 -14.44 2.24
C SER A 132 -9.75 -15.82 1.64
N THR A 133 -8.69 -16.61 1.71
CA THR A 133 -8.74 -18.06 1.45
C THR A 133 -9.38 -18.84 2.62
N ASN A 134 -9.52 -18.19 3.78
CA ASN A 134 -10.20 -18.75 4.94
C ASN A 134 -11.72 -18.46 4.84
N PRO A 135 -12.58 -19.49 4.69
CA PRO A 135 -14.01 -19.32 4.51
C PRO A 135 -14.75 -18.86 5.78
N GLU A 136 -14.07 -18.79 6.92
CA GLU A 136 -14.65 -18.28 8.17
C GLU A 136 -14.86 -16.75 8.12
N HIS A 137 -14.05 -16.05 7.33
CA HIS A 137 -14.24 -14.61 7.13
C HIS A 137 -15.48 -14.36 6.27
N LYS A 138 -16.47 -13.70 6.84
CA LYS A 138 -17.72 -13.33 6.18
C LYS A 138 -17.80 -11.83 5.97
N PRO A 139 -18.54 -11.36 4.98
CA PRO A 139 -18.85 -9.94 4.84
C PRO A 139 -19.56 -9.39 6.07
N PHE A 140 -19.21 -8.17 6.44
CA PHE A 140 -19.95 -7.38 7.42
C PHE A 140 -20.87 -6.43 6.68
N VAL A 141 -22.14 -6.42 7.07
CA VAL A 141 -23.17 -5.56 6.48
C VAL A 141 -23.69 -4.63 7.55
N PHE A 142 -23.60 -3.33 7.30
CA PHE A 142 -23.99 -2.30 8.24
C PHE A 142 -25.01 -1.34 7.61
N ASP A 143 -26.03 -1.01 8.37
CA ASP A 143 -26.91 0.12 8.11
C ASP A 143 -26.29 1.36 8.79
N ILE A 144 -25.78 2.30 7.99
CA ILE A 144 -25.11 3.51 8.50
C ILE A 144 -26.02 4.47 9.24
N THR A 145 -27.33 4.24 9.23
CA THR A 145 -28.26 4.97 10.08
C THR A 145 -28.24 4.47 11.54
N LYS A 146 -27.67 3.29 11.78
CA LYS A 146 -27.63 2.63 13.09
C LYS A 146 -26.20 2.38 13.61
N THR A 147 -25.26 2.17 12.69
CA THR A 147 -23.88 1.84 13.00
C THR A 147 -22.95 2.84 12.33
N GLN A 148 -22.06 3.43 13.08
CA GLN A 148 -21.06 4.33 12.50
C GLN A 148 -19.96 3.53 11.80
N VAL A 149 -19.89 3.65 10.49
CA VAL A 149 -18.77 3.15 9.69
C VAL A 149 -17.97 4.34 9.19
N LYS A 150 -16.76 4.50 9.70
CA LYS A 150 -15.87 5.59 9.33
C LYS A 150 -14.71 5.05 8.48
N ILE A 151 -14.53 5.61 7.30
CA ILE A 151 -13.36 5.34 6.47
C ILE A 151 -12.21 6.21 6.98
N LEU A 152 -11.06 5.60 7.24
CA LEU A 152 -9.84 6.29 7.66
C LEU A 152 -8.92 6.58 6.49
N GLY A 153 -9.02 5.80 5.42
CA GLY A 153 -8.26 6.01 4.21
C GLY A 153 -8.32 4.84 3.23
N LEU A 154 -7.83 5.15 2.03
CA LEU A 154 -7.69 4.22 0.91
C LEU A 154 -6.34 3.52 0.97
N VAL A 155 -6.33 2.22 0.85
CA VAL A 155 -5.08 1.45 0.67
C VAL A 155 -4.57 1.63 -0.74
N VAL A 156 -3.35 2.16 -0.87
CA VAL A 156 -2.71 2.43 -2.16
C VAL A 156 -1.56 1.49 -2.48
N ARG A 157 -0.98 0.86 -1.47
CA ARG A 157 0.12 -0.10 -1.62
C ARG A 157 0.20 -1.02 -0.42
N ALA A 158 0.66 -2.24 -0.64
CA ALA A 158 1.08 -3.15 0.42
C ALA A 158 2.56 -3.50 0.24
N GLU A 159 3.30 -3.60 1.32
CA GLU A 159 4.72 -3.91 1.32
C GLU A 159 5.04 -4.85 2.50
N PHE A 160 6.12 -5.61 2.34
CA PHE A 160 6.63 -6.45 3.41
C PHE A 160 8.14 -6.30 3.52
N SER A 161 8.67 -6.58 4.70
CA SER A 161 10.10 -6.62 4.95
C SER A 161 10.51 -8.05 5.27
N LEU A 162 11.64 -8.48 4.70
CA LEU A 162 12.23 -9.79 5.00
C LEU A 162 13.12 -9.77 6.25
N VAL A 163 13.33 -8.61 6.80
CA VAL A 163 14.15 -8.37 8.02
C VAL A 163 13.44 -7.43 8.96
#